data_aeb733957bc246913f07d1a05ca64748
#
_entry.id   aeb733957bc246913f07d1a05ca64748
#
_cell.length_a   1.000
_cell.length_b   1.000
_cell.length_c   1.000
_cell.angle_alpha   90.00
_cell.angle_beta   90.00
_cell.angle_gamma   90.00
#
_symmetry.space_group_name_H-M   'P 1'
#
loop_
_entity.id
_entity.type
_entity.pdbx_description
1 polymer ?
#
loop_
_entity_poly.entity_id
_entity_poly.type
_entity_poly.pdbx_seq_one_letter_code
_entity_poly.pdbx_strand_id
1 'polypeptide(L)' 'MSITAINVRNQFRGTVKEIIEGPVVSEVDVITRSGDVVTSVITTRSVKDLGLEVGREVVALVKSTEVSIATL' A
#
# COMPACT_ATOMS: atom_id res chain seq x y z
N MET A 1 -8.69 4.10 13.16
CA MET A 1 -9.93 4.12 12.37
C MET A 1 -9.90 2.98 11.38
N SER A 2 -10.98 2.26 11.21
CA SER A 2 -11.05 1.11 10.31
C SER A 2 -11.79 1.46 9.03
N ILE A 3 -11.46 0.75 7.95
CA ILE A 3 -12.26 0.80 6.74
C ILE A 3 -13.60 0.13 7.06
N THR A 4 -14.70 0.82 6.80
CA THR A 4 -16.04 0.30 7.11
C THR A 4 -16.70 -0.42 5.94
N ALA A 5 -16.36 -0.03 4.71
CA ALA A 5 -16.95 -0.65 3.52
C ALA A 5 -16.01 -0.47 2.33
N ILE A 6 -15.67 -1.57 1.68
CA ILE A 6 -14.85 -1.57 0.47
C ILE A 6 -15.01 -2.90 -0.25
N ASN A 7 -14.99 -2.88 -1.58
CA ASN A 7 -15.16 -4.07 -2.38
C ASN A 7 -13.85 -4.75 -2.81
N VAL A 8 -12.72 -4.22 -2.43
CA VAL A 8 -11.43 -4.84 -2.73
C VAL A 8 -11.21 -6.04 -1.81
N ARG A 9 -10.92 -7.21 -2.41
CA ARG A 9 -10.83 -8.47 -1.66
C ARG A 9 -9.49 -8.67 -0.98
N ASN A 10 -8.41 -8.21 -1.60
CA ASN A 10 -7.06 -8.42 -1.07
C ASN A 10 -6.66 -7.21 -0.23
N GLN A 11 -6.69 -7.38 1.08
CA GLN A 11 -6.43 -6.33 2.05
C GLN A 11 -5.32 -6.79 2.99
N PHE A 12 -4.23 -6.03 3.04
CA PHE A 12 -3.06 -6.37 3.84
C PHE A 12 -2.75 -5.25 4.82
N ARG A 13 -3.02 -5.47 6.09
CA ARG A 13 -2.62 -4.52 7.13
C ARG A 13 -1.10 -4.54 7.28
N GLY A 14 -0.54 -3.37 7.45
CA GLY A 14 0.90 -3.24 7.63
C GLY A 14 1.28 -1.83 8.01
N THR A 15 2.57 -1.58 7.87
CA THR A 15 3.18 -0.30 8.25
C THR A 15 3.99 0.22 7.09
N VAL A 16 3.92 1.52 6.84
CA VAL A 16 4.75 2.15 5.81
C VAL A 16 6.21 2.00 6.21
N LYS A 17 6.96 1.29 5.37
CA LYS A 17 8.39 1.01 5.58
C LYS A 17 9.26 2.08 4.94
N GLU A 18 8.91 2.50 3.73
CA GLU A 18 9.71 3.46 2.96
C GLU A 18 8.83 4.21 1.98
N ILE A 19 9.16 5.46 1.74
CA ILE A 19 8.55 6.29 0.70
C ILE A 19 9.67 6.88 -0.14
N ILE A 20 9.63 6.59 -1.44
CA ILE A 20 10.54 7.20 -2.41
C ILE A 20 9.73 8.23 -3.17
N GLU A 21 9.89 9.50 -2.81
CA GLU A 21 9.09 10.59 -3.34
C GLU A 21 9.65 11.07 -4.67
N GLY A 22 8.78 11.10 -5.68
CA GLY A 22 9.06 11.70 -6.97
C GLY A 22 8.24 12.96 -7.16
N PRO A 23 8.48 13.72 -8.26
CA PRO A 23 7.73 14.96 -8.49
C PRO A 23 6.25 14.73 -8.84
N VAL A 24 5.91 13.61 -9.46
CA VAL A 24 4.54 13.30 -9.88
C VAL A 24 4.05 12.02 -9.20
N VAL A 25 4.85 10.96 -9.23
CA VAL A 25 4.53 9.67 -8.60
C VAL A 25 5.55 9.34 -7.52
N SER A 26 5.10 8.56 -6.57
CA SER A 26 5.93 8.10 -5.45
C SER A 26 5.77 6.60 -5.29
N GLU A 27 6.84 5.94 -4.84
CA GLU A 27 6.78 4.55 -4.43
C GLU A 27 6.56 4.49 -2.92
N VAL A 28 5.62 3.65 -2.49
CA VAL A 28 5.36 3.43 -1.08
C VAL A 28 5.48 1.94 -0.82
N ASP A 29 6.41 1.56 0.05
CA ASP A 29 6.59 0.18 0.46
C ASP A 29 5.91 -0.03 1.81
N VAL A 30 5.03 -1.02 1.86
CA VAL A 30 4.31 -1.41 3.07
C VAL A 30 4.81 -2.78 3.50
N ILE A 31 5.28 -2.88 4.73
CA ILE A 31 5.59 -4.19 5.31
C ILE A 31 4.32 -4.71 6.00
N THR A 32 3.86 -5.87 5.55
CA THR A 32 2.65 -6.49 6.08
C THR A 32 2.95 -7.17 7.42
N ARG A 33 1.90 -7.56 8.13
CA ARG A 33 2.04 -8.27 9.42
C ARG A 33 2.76 -9.60 9.30
N SER A 34 2.68 -10.23 8.12
CA SER A 34 3.40 -11.49 7.86
C SER A 34 4.87 -11.27 7.47
N GLY A 35 5.31 -10.02 7.33
CA GLY A 35 6.68 -9.68 6.99
C GLY A 35 6.94 -9.47 5.51
N ASP A 36 5.94 -9.63 4.66
CA ASP A 36 6.07 -9.39 3.22
C ASP A 36 6.02 -7.90 2.93
N VAL A 37 6.69 -7.48 1.86
CA VAL A 37 6.66 -6.09 1.41
C VAL A 37 5.73 -5.98 0.21
N VAL A 38 4.76 -5.08 0.31
CA VAL A 38 3.88 -4.72 -0.80
C VAL A 38 4.30 -3.35 -1.30
N THR A 39 4.68 -3.28 -2.57
CA THR A 39 5.13 -2.05 -3.19
C THR A 39 3.97 -1.41 -3.95
N SER A 40 3.74 -0.14 -3.70
CA SER A 40 2.70 0.65 -4.36
C SER A 40 3.32 1.84 -5.07
N VAL A 41 2.82 2.15 -6.26
CA VAL A 41 3.16 3.39 -6.96
C VAL A 41 1.87 4.20 -7.06
N ILE A 42 1.87 5.33 -6.37
CA ILE A 42 0.72 6.25 -6.35
C ILE A 42 1.21 7.67 -6.63
N THR A 43 0.30 8.58 -6.88
CA THR A 43 0.70 9.97 -7.09
C THR A 43 1.30 10.54 -5.81
N THR A 44 2.26 11.42 -5.97
CA THR A 44 2.85 12.13 -4.82
C THR A 44 1.78 12.94 -4.08
N ARG A 45 0.78 13.45 -4.83
CA ARG A 45 -0.38 14.11 -4.23
C ARG A 45 -1.15 13.14 -3.30
N SER A 46 -1.35 11.89 -3.73
CA SER A 46 -2.03 10.88 -2.89
C SER A 46 -1.26 10.62 -1.61
N VAL A 47 0.07 10.56 -1.68
CA VAL A 47 0.91 10.39 -0.47
C VAL A 47 0.61 11.50 0.53
N LYS A 48 0.50 12.73 0.05
CA LYS A 48 0.23 13.90 0.90
C LYS A 48 -1.20 13.91 1.42
N ASP A 49 -2.16 13.65 0.53
CA ASP A 49 -3.59 13.66 0.89
C ASP A 49 -3.92 12.57 1.92
N LEU A 50 -3.27 11.43 1.83
CA LEU A 50 -3.44 10.33 2.78
C LEU A 50 -2.60 10.50 4.05
N GLY A 51 -1.72 11.48 4.08
CA GLY A 51 -0.83 11.71 5.22
C GLY A 51 0.12 10.56 5.46
N LEU A 52 0.62 9.95 4.39
CA LEU A 52 1.52 8.80 4.53
C LEU A 52 2.90 9.24 4.99
N GLU A 53 3.43 8.52 5.96
CA GLU A 53 4.81 8.69 6.46
C GLU A 53 5.29 7.37 7.01
N VAL A 54 6.60 7.20 7.06
CA VAL A 54 7.23 5.98 7.57
C VAL A 54 6.75 5.72 9.00
N GLY A 55 6.32 4.48 9.26
CA GLY A 55 5.81 4.07 10.56
C GLY A 55 4.30 4.15 10.71
N ARG A 56 3.61 4.76 9.74
CA ARG A 56 2.15 4.85 9.81
C ARG A 56 1.49 3.52 9.49
N GLU A 57 0.50 3.14 10.28
CA GLU A 57 -0.30 1.93 10.01
C GLU A 57 -1.25 2.20 8.85
N VAL A 58 -1.29 1.28 7.91
CA VAL A 58 -2.08 1.38 6.68
C VAL A 58 -2.66 0.03 6.31
N VAL A 59 -3.52 0.03 5.30
CA VAL A 59 -3.99 -1.19 4.65
C VAL A 59 -3.60 -1.09 3.17
N ALA A 60 -2.81 -2.03 2.68
CA ALA A 60 -2.52 -2.15 1.25
C ALA A 60 -3.66 -2.92 0.60
N LEU A 61 -4.19 -2.39 -0.50
CA LEU A 61 -5.34 -2.94 -1.20
C LEU A 61 -4.92 -3.35 -2.60
N VAL A 62 -5.27 -4.57 -3.00
CA VAL A 62 -4.96 -5.05 -4.36
C VAL A 62 -6.23 -5.63 -4.96
N LYS A 63 -6.68 -5.05 -6.06
CA LYS A 63 -7.86 -5.58 -6.77
C LYS A 63 -7.55 -6.98 -7.29
N SER A 64 -8.55 -7.87 -7.24
CA SER A 64 -8.38 -9.26 -7.67
C SER A 64 -7.89 -9.38 -9.11
N THR A 65 -8.27 -8.45 -9.97
CA THR A 65 -7.83 -8.42 -11.38
C THR A 65 -6.35 -8.07 -11.55
N GLU A 66 -5.71 -7.57 -10.52
CA GLU A 66 -4.30 -7.15 -10.56
C GLU A 66 -3.35 -8.17 -9.94
N VAL A 67 -3.88 -9.28 -9.45
CA VAL A 67 -3.06 -10.31 -8.81
C VAL A 67 -2.63 -11.33 -9.86
N SER A 68 -1.32 -11.47 -10.02
CA SER A 68 -0.71 -12.47 -10.91
C SER A 68 -0.25 -13.66 -10.09
N ILE A 69 -0.21 -14.82 -10.74
CA ILE A 69 0.15 -16.08 -10.07
C ILE A 69 1.36 -16.67 -10.77
N ALA A 70 2.29 -17.16 -9.98
CA ALA A 70 3.41 -17.96 -10.45
C ALA A 70 3.36 -19.33 -9.76
N THR A 71 3.84 -20.36 -10.45
CA THR A 71 4.00 -21.70 -9.85
C THR A 71 5.43 -21.90 -9.38
N LEU A 72 5.59 -22.77 -8.40
CA LEU A 72 6.90 -23.18 -7.90
C LEU A 72 7.37 -24.45 -8.58
#